data_c857f36d65c3272dcec89f2b2a1e57c5
#
_entry.id   c857f36d65c3272dcec89f2b2a1e57c5
#
_cell.length_a   1.000
_cell.length_b   1.000
_cell.length_c   1.000
_cell.angle_alpha   90.00
_cell.angle_beta   90.00
_cell.angle_gamma   90.00
#
_symmetry.space_group_name_H-M   'P 1'
#
loop_
_entity.id
_entity.type
_entity.pdbx_description
1 polymer ?
#
loop_
_entity_poly.entity_id
_entity_poly.type
_entity_poly.pdbx_seq_one_letter_code
_entity_poly.pdbx_strand_id
1 'polypeptide(L)'
;MLIQRLLLTISITAMSLSLSAQTTPHAYDTYKTMKKVADWQIHELDTKPWKYVPTDWTNAALYTGMMAWAKMANDEKYLLWLKSIGEKLKWKGGPERFFADDYCVGQTYAELFMLYKDSAMIKPMMSIGDDIIARPHTESLLWNFDGGLHNREWAWCDALYMGPPMLAYLTTATGEKKYLDIADKLWWRSTNYLYDPSEQLFFRDSRYFDKKEKNGKKTFWSRGNGWVIAGITRILQNMPANYPTRKGYEKIFKQMAKRIASLQQPDGTWHASMLDPESYPIKESSGTAFFTYALAWGINNGYLSYKDYYPVIEKAWTALNGCLHEDGKLGFVQVPGAAPEKVTFDDTEVYGVGAFLLAGTELFKLQYQKETAAVKVIVQNTTPENRQDEMAEVKWKQLSSLKFDPENVTVINAQTNQEIASQIIYNDENTPKSIIFQCGTAAAGTSYFFIKQQKPQQYAPKTFGRLVPERMDDFAWENDRIAFRMYGPALQKSGEISSGIDIWVKRTTALVIDKWYKSEDYHHDHGEGLDFYGVGTTLGAGGTAPFVNNKLYPSQ
;
A
#
# COMPACT_ATOMS: atom_id res chain seq x y z
N MET A 1 51.42 -70.94 5.84
CA MET A 1 50.90 -70.09 6.92
C MET A 1 50.38 -68.79 6.28
N LEU A 2 49.07 -68.70 6.07
CA LEU A 2 48.41 -67.53 5.52
C LEU A 2 48.12 -66.52 6.63
N ILE A 3 48.55 -65.27 6.47
CA ILE A 3 48.17 -64.17 7.31
C ILE A 3 47.04 -63.40 6.59
N GLN A 4 45.79 -63.51 7.10
CA GLN A 4 44.68 -62.73 6.66
C GLN A 4 44.77 -61.28 7.25
N ARG A 5 44.82 -60.29 6.37
CA ARG A 5 44.68 -58.90 6.75
C ARG A 5 43.17 -58.52 6.77
N LEU A 6 42.69 -58.16 7.94
CA LEU A 6 41.35 -57.63 8.15
C LEU A 6 41.34 -56.16 7.74
N LEU A 7 40.61 -55.79 6.68
CA LEU A 7 40.37 -54.42 6.27
C LEU A 7 39.12 -53.96 6.99
N LEU A 8 39.29 -53.00 7.92
CA LEU A 8 38.20 -52.31 8.60
C LEU A 8 37.75 -51.14 7.72
N THR A 9 36.56 -51.24 7.11
CA THR A 9 35.94 -50.15 6.35
C THR A 9 35.15 -49.29 7.31
N ILE A 10 35.64 -48.06 7.58
CA ILE A 10 34.91 -47.04 8.34
C ILE A 10 34.02 -46.30 7.34
N SER A 11 32.71 -46.54 7.39
CA SER A 11 31.73 -45.73 6.66
C SER A 11 31.44 -44.44 7.43
N ILE A 12 31.98 -43.33 6.95
CA ILE A 12 31.60 -41.99 7.45
C ILE A 12 30.33 -41.60 6.72
N THR A 13 29.20 -41.72 7.42
CA THR A 13 27.92 -41.17 6.95
C THR A 13 27.95 -39.65 7.20
N ALA A 14 28.23 -38.88 6.17
CA ALA A 14 28.09 -37.43 6.21
C ALA A 14 26.59 -37.10 6.28
N MET A 15 26.12 -36.77 7.46
CA MET A 15 24.80 -36.18 7.67
C MET A 15 24.86 -34.72 7.17
N SER A 16 24.42 -34.49 5.93
CA SER A 16 24.20 -33.15 5.39
C SER A 16 23.02 -32.52 6.13
N LEU A 17 23.33 -31.75 7.16
CA LEU A 17 22.39 -30.76 7.69
C LEU A 17 22.16 -29.72 6.60
N SER A 18 21.08 -29.89 5.81
CA SER A 18 20.54 -28.81 5.02
C SER A 18 19.96 -27.78 5.98
N LEU A 19 20.77 -26.78 6.35
CA LEU A 19 20.22 -25.52 6.81
C LEU A 19 19.40 -24.98 5.62
N SER A 20 18.09 -25.13 5.67
CA SER A 20 17.21 -24.29 4.88
C SER A 20 17.46 -22.86 5.36
N ALA A 21 18.21 -22.08 4.59
CA ALA A 21 18.25 -20.65 4.77
C ALA A 21 16.78 -20.20 4.69
N GLN A 22 16.22 -19.78 5.82
CA GLN A 22 14.93 -19.13 5.87
C GLN A 22 15.08 -17.87 5.02
N THR A 23 14.59 -17.92 3.78
CA THR A 23 14.62 -16.77 2.88
C THR A 23 13.78 -15.69 3.54
N THR A 24 14.41 -14.57 3.87
CA THR A 24 13.69 -13.38 4.38
C THR A 24 12.57 -13.06 3.41
N PRO A 25 11.32 -12.93 3.87
CA PRO A 25 10.20 -12.62 2.97
C PRO A 25 10.50 -11.36 2.16
N HIS A 26 10.42 -11.45 0.85
CA HIS A 26 10.58 -10.28 -0.03
C HIS A 26 9.31 -9.41 0.02
N ALA A 27 9.43 -8.13 -0.29
CA ALA A 27 8.29 -7.21 -0.35
C ALA A 27 7.14 -7.77 -1.22
N TYR A 28 7.48 -8.44 -2.32
CA TYR A 28 6.52 -9.12 -3.18
C TYR A 28 5.68 -10.18 -2.45
N ASP A 29 6.29 -11.01 -1.60
CA ASP A 29 5.55 -12.06 -0.88
C ASP A 29 4.57 -11.45 0.13
N THR A 30 4.99 -10.37 0.80
CA THR A 30 4.11 -9.59 1.69
C THR A 30 2.93 -8.99 0.91
N TYR A 31 3.18 -8.39 -0.25
CA TYR A 31 2.13 -7.86 -1.12
C TYR A 31 1.14 -8.95 -1.58
N LYS A 32 1.66 -10.08 -2.07
CA LYS A 32 0.86 -11.22 -2.52
C LYS A 32 -0.05 -11.77 -1.41
N THR A 33 0.48 -11.88 -0.21
CA THR A 33 -0.28 -12.34 0.96
C THR A 33 -1.40 -11.34 1.31
N MET A 34 -1.09 -10.04 1.37
CA MET A 34 -2.10 -9.02 1.63
C MET A 34 -3.22 -9.02 0.58
N LYS A 35 -2.84 -9.17 -0.71
CA LYS A 35 -3.82 -9.24 -1.80
C LYS A 35 -4.79 -10.38 -1.60
N LYS A 36 -4.29 -11.56 -1.25
CA LYS A 36 -5.09 -12.77 -1.00
C LYS A 36 -6.09 -12.55 0.14
N VAL A 37 -5.65 -11.97 1.24
CA VAL A 37 -6.50 -11.68 2.42
C VAL A 37 -7.54 -10.61 2.11
N ALA A 38 -7.17 -9.54 1.41
CA ALA A 38 -8.09 -8.47 1.03
C ALA A 38 -9.17 -8.97 0.04
N ASP A 39 -8.77 -9.74 -0.96
CA ASP A 39 -9.70 -10.31 -1.94
C ASP A 39 -10.67 -11.30 -1.28
N TRP A 40 -10.19 -12.15 -0.38
CA TRP A 40 -11.05 -13.03 0.41
C TRP A 40 -12.08 -12.25 1.22
N GLN A 41 -11.64 -11.20 1.93
CA GLN A 41 -12.54 -10.42 2.78
C GLN A 41 -13.62 -9.67 1.99
N ILE A 42 -13.29 -9.10 0.84
CA ILE A 42 -14.29 -8.45 -0.02
C ILE A 42 -15.27 -9.49 -0.55
N HIS A 43 -14.78 -10.65 -1.02
CA HIS A 43 -15.64 -11.73 -1.50
C HIS A 43 -16.64 -12.17 -0.44
N GLU A 44 -16.22 -12.35 0.82
CA GLU A 44 -17.11 -12.72 1.92
C GLU A 44 -18.21 -11.66 2.15
N LEU A 45 -17.83 -10.37 2.14
CA LEU A 45 -18.80 -9.29 2.37
C LEU A 45 -19.71 -9.00 1.17
N ASP A 46 -19.29 -9.33 -0.04
CA ASP A 46 -20.10 -9.15 -1.25
C ASP A 46 -21.07 -10.33 -1.48
N THR A 47 -20.75 -11.53 -0.98
CA THR A 47 -21.50 -12.75 -1.26
C THR A 47 -22.33 -13.28 -0.09
N LYS A 48 -22.03 -12.82 1.14
CA LYS A 48 -22.73 -13.28 2.36
C LYS A 48 -23.35 -12.11 3.11
N PRO A 49 -24.38 -12.36 3.92
CA PRO A 49 -24.92 -11.34 4.82
C PRO A 49 -23.84 -10.83 5.78
N TRP A 50 -23.77 -9.54 5.95
CA TRP A 50 -22.83 -8.93 6.89
C TRP A 50 -23.21 -9.27 8.33
N LYS A 51 -22.23 -9.74 9.11
CA LYS A 51 -22.40 -10.07 10.53
C LYS A 51 -22.73 -8.84 11.37
N TYR A 52 -22.12 -7.69 11.04
CA TYR A 52 -22.30 -6.41 11.71
C TYR A 52 -22.80 -5.38 10.71
N VAL A 53 -23.53 -4.37 11.22
CA VAL A 53 -23.95 -3.25 10.37
C VAL A 53 -22.73 -2.51 9.81
N PRO A 54 -22.79 -1.94 8.60
CA PRO A 54 -21.62 -1.35 7.96
C PRO A 54 -20.97 -0.18 8.72
N THR A 55 -21.69 0.48 9.64
CA THR A 55 -21.16 1.54 10.51
C THR A 55 -20.54 1.03 11.79
N ASP A 56 -20.66 -0.27 12.09
CA ASP A 56 -20.09 -0.86 13.30
C ASP A 56 -18.55 -0.71 13.33
N TRP A 57 -17.98 -0.54 14.52
CA TRP A 57 -16.55 -0.37 14.73
C TRP A 57 -15.71 -1.52 14.13
N THR A 58 -16.26 -2.74 14.11
CA THR A 58 -15.58 -3.91 13.53
C THR A 58 -15.29 -3.70 12.04
N ASN A 59 -16.30 -3.24 11.31
CA ASN A 59 -16.17 -2.88 9.90
C ASN A 59 -15.35 -1.59 9.71
N ALA A 60 -15.52 -0.60 10.59
CA ALA A 60 -14.74 0.63 10.53
C ALA A 60 -13.22 0.36 10.65
N ALA A 61 -12.82 -0.55 11.52
CA ALA A 61 -11.43 -0.98 11.64
C ALA A 61 -10.95 -1.75 10.40
N LEU A 62 -11.80 -2.60 9.78
CA LEU A 62 -11.51 -3.18 8.47
C LEU A 62 -11.23 -2.11 7.43
N TYR A 63 -12.09 -1.08 7.34
CA TYR A 63 -11.96 -0.04 6.31
C TYR A 63 -10.65 0.74 6.43
N THR A 64 -10.12 0.94 7.64
CA THR A 64 -8.80 1.58 7.80
C THR A 64 -7.67 0.75 7.19
N GLY A 65 -7.70 -0.57 7.36
CA GLY A 65 -6.75 -1.49 6.75
C GLY A 65 -6.93 -1.60 5.23
N MET A 66 -8.18 -1.68 4.77
CA MET A 66 -8.51 -1.71 3.33
C MET A 66 -8.11 -0.39 2.64
N MET A 67 -8.20 0.76 3.30
CA MET A 67 -7.73 2.04 2.76
C MET A 67 -6.20 2.08 2.62
N ALA A 68 -5.47 1.57 3.62
CA ALA A 68 -4.01 1.44 3.52
C ALA A 68 -3.62 0.49 2.38
N TRP A 69 -4.34 -0.63 2.24
CA TRP A 69 -4.17 -1.58 1.15
C TRP A 69 -4.51 -0.97 -0.21
N ALA A 70 -5.65 -0.27 -0.36
CA ALA A 70 -6.06 0.37 -1.61
C ALA A 70 -4.99 1.30 -2.18
N LYS A 71 -4.33 2.08 -1.31
CA LYS A 71 -3.22 2.96 -1.69
C LYS A 71 -1.98 2.19 -2.15
N MET A 72 -1.79 0.95 -1.70
CA MET A 72 -0.65 0.09 -2.05
C MET A 72 -0.97 -0.90 -3.16
N ALA A 73 -2.20 -1.38 -3.26
CA ALA A 73 -2.60 -2.44 -4.19
C ALA A 73 -2.39 -2.08 -5.65
N ASN A 74 -2.39 -0.79 -5.97
CA ASN A 74 -2.38 -0.28 -7.34
C ASN A 74 -3.53 -0.84 -8.19
N ASP A 75 -4.69 -1.03 -7.56
CA ASP A 75 -5.93 -1.54 -8.15
C ASP A 75 -7.10 -0.73 -7.57
N GLU A 76 -7.79 0.02 -8.42
CA GLU A 76 -8.86 0.94 -8.02
C GLU A 76 -10.06 0.26 -7.37
N LYS A 77 -10.26 -1.05 -7.61
CA LYS A 77 -11.42 -1.78 -7.09
C LYS A 77 -11.59 -1.64 -5.57
N TYR A 78 -10.49 -1.63 -4.81
CA TYR A 78 -10.53 -1.51 -3.34
C TYR A 78 -10.96 -0.11 -2.90
N LEU A 79 -10.50 0.92 -3.60
CA LEU A 79 -10.90 2.30 -3.34
C LEU A 79 -12.38 2.53 -3.68
N LEU A 80 -12.82 2.02 -4.85
CA LEU A 80 -14.22 2.10 -5.29
C LEU A 80 -15.15 1.32 -4.35
N TRP A 81 -14.70 0.17 -3.85
CA TRP A 81 -15.45 -0.60 -2.85
C TRP A 81 -15.67 0.22 -1.56
N LEU A 82 -14.62 0.84 -1.00
CA LEU A 82 -14.73 1.71 0.17
C LEU A 82 -15.64 2.92 -0.08
N LYS A 83 -15.50 3.55 -1.26
CA LYS A 83 -16.34 4.69 -1.66
C LYS A 83 -17.82 4.30 -1.73
N SER A 84 -18.12 3.13 -2.33
CA SER A 84 -19.50 2.63 -2.46
C SER A 84 -20.18 2.41 -1.11
N ILE A 85 -19.43 1.96 -0.09
CA ILE A 85 -19.93 1.82 1.28
C ILE A 85 -20.30 3.19 1.86
N GLY A 86 -19.40 4.17 1.77
CA GLY A 86 -19.66 5.53 2.24
C GLY A 86 -20.89 6.15 1.57
N GLU A 87 -21.06 5.96 0.26
CA GLU A 87 -22.22 6.43 -0.51
C GLU A 87 -23.52 5.78 -0.03
N LYS A 88 -23.54 4.44 0.13
CA LYS A 88 -24.70 3.71 0.68
C LYS A 88 -25.08 4.19 2.07
N LEU A 89 -24.10 4.50 2.91
CA LEU A 89 -24.29 5.02 4.27
C LEU A 89 -24.57 6.53 4.31
N LYS A 90 -24.52 7.23 3.17
CA LYS A 90 -24.62 8.68 3.08
C LYS A 90 -23.61 9.38 4.01
N TRP A 91 -22.45 8.76 4.18
CA TRP A 91 -21.32 9.24 4.99
C TRP A 91 -21.65 9.44 6.49
N LYS A 92 -22.68 8.75 6.97
CA LYS A 92 -23.10 8.80 8.38
C LYS A 92 -22.30 7.79 9.20
N GLY A 93 -22.15 8.08 10.50
CA GLY A 93 -21.70 7.12 11.50
C GLY A 93 -22.84 6.25 12.01
N GLY A 94 -22.58 5.49 13.07
CA GLY A 94 -23.58 4.73 13.82
C GLY A 94 -24.56 5.62 14.58
N PRO A 95 -25.51 5.01 15.30
CA PRO A 95 -26.64 5.74 15.89
C PRO A 95 -26.28 6.59 17.11
N GLU A 96 -25.22 6.24 17.84
CA GLU A 96 -24.85 6.88 19.10
C GLU A 96 -23.82 7.98 18.93
N ARG A 97 -24.28 9.21 18.92
CA ARG A 97 -23.49 10.38 18.54
C ARG A 97 -22.20 10.60 19.32
N PHE A 98 -22.14 10.19 20.58
CA PHE A 98 -20.96 10.37 21.47
C PHE A 98 -20.23 9.06 21.77
N PHE A 99 -20.63 7.97 21.16
CA PHE A 99 -19.97 6.69 21.32
C PHE A 99 -18.84 6.56 20.28
N ALA A 100 -17.60 6.38 20.73
CA ALA A 100 -16.42 6.40 19.86
C ALA A 100 -16.50 5.38 18.73
N ASP A 101 -17.06 4.21 19.00
CA ASP A 101 -17.22 3.13 18.06
C ASP A 101 -18.07 3.54 16.85
N ASP A 102 -19.11 4.33 17.07
CA ASP A 102 -20.10 4.73 16.06
C ASP A 102 -19.58 5.79 15.06
N TYR A 103 -18.49 6.48 15.37
CA TYR A 103 -17.87 7.43 14.44
C TYR A 103 -16.46 7.01 13.97
N CYS A 104 -16.02 5.81 14.30
CA CYS A 104 -14.75 5.26 13.82
C CYS A 104 -14.65 5.24 12.28
N VAL A 105 -15.74 4.98 11.57
CA VAL A 105 -15.82 5.02 10.08
C VAL A 105 -15.35 6.34 9.49
N GLY A 106 -15.45 7.42 10.25
CA GLY A 106 -15.04 8.77 9.84
C GLY A 106 -13.55 8.87 9.50
N GLN A 107 -12.71 7.98 10.00
CA GLN A 107 -11.30 7.92 9.61
C GLN A 107 -11.18 7.68 8.09
N THR A 108 -11.89 6.69 7.58
CA THR A 108 -11.90 6.35 6.14
C THR A 108 -12.61 7.43 5.32
N TYR A 109 -13.70 8.01 5.82
CA TYR A 109 -14.40 9.08 5.12
C TYR A 109 -13.53 10.34 4.96
N ALA A 110 -12.74 10.68 5.98
CA ALA A 110 -11.79 11.78 5.88
C ALA A 110 -10.69 11.52 4.84
N GLU A 111 -10.19 10.29 4.75
CA GLU A 111 -9.21 9.90 3.73
C GLU A 111 -9.80 9.96 2.31
N LEU A 112 -11.05 9.51 2.12
CA LEU A 112 -11.76 9.62 0.85
C LEU A 112 -12.04 11.09 0.49
N PHE A 113 -12.46 11.91 1.46
CA PHE A 113 -12.63 13.36 1.23
C PHE A 113 -11.33 14.04 0.80
N MET A 114 -10.20 13.71 1.41
CA MET A 114 -8.90 14.28 1.01
C MET A 114 -8.56 13.98 -0.45
N LEU A 115 -9.04 12.88 -0.97
CA LEU A 115 -8.84 12.47 -2.37
C LEU A 115 -9.86 13.10 -3.33
N TYR A 116 -11.16 12.92 -3.05
CA TYR A 116 -12.26 13.31 -3.97
C TYR A 116 -12.70 14.75 -3.81
N LYS A 117 -12.41 15.40 -2.68
CA LYS A 117 -12.81 16.79 -2.34
C LYS A 117 -14.32 17.05 -2.32
N ASP A 118 -15.12 15.99 -2.24
CA ASP A 118 -16.57 16.12 -2.09
C ASP A 118 -16.94 16.32 -0.62
N SER A 119 -17.44 17.52 -0.29
CA SER A 119 -17.80 17.89 1.07
C SER A 119 -18.91 17.03 1.70
N ALA A 120 -19.71 16.33 0.90
CA ALA A 120 -20.71 15.40 1.42
C ALA A 120 -20.07 14.25 2.22
N MET A 121 -18.84 13.85 1.85
CA MET A 121 -18.12 12.74 2.48
C MET A 121 -17.72 13.01 3.93
N ILE A 122 -17.61 14.28 4.34
CA ILE A 122 -17.04 14.62 5.64
C ILE A 122 -18.00 15.43 6.54
N LYS A 123 -18.98 16.13 5.97
CA LYS A 123 -19.92 16.97 6.75
C LYS A 123 -20.57 16.26 7.94
N PRO A 124 -21.06 15.01 7.85
CA PRO A 124 -21.63 14.33 9.01
C PRO A 124 -20.62 14.13 10.15
N MET A 125 -19.37 13.83 9.83
CA MET A 125 -18.30 13.64 10.82
C MET A 125 -17.86 14.97 11.44
N MET A 126 -17.81 16.05 10.66
CA MET A 126 -17.57 17.41 11.19
C MET A 126 -18.65 17.79 12.20
N SER A 127 -19.92 17.52 11.89
CA SER A 127 -21.03 17.77 12.83
C SER A 127 -20.87 16.99 14.13
N ILE A 128 -20.44 15.72 14.08
CA ILE A 128 -20.14 14.93 15.28
C ILE A 128 -18.95 15.55 16.06
N GLY A 129 -17.89 15.92 15.36
CA GLY A 129 -16.73 16.59 15.96
C GLY A 129 -17.09 17.91 16.66
N ASP A 130 -17.95 18.74 16.04
CA ASP A 130 -18.42 19.99 16.62
C ASP A 130 -19.27 19.75 17.87
N ASP A 131 -20.13 18.73 17.91
CA ASP A 131 -20.91 18.38 19.09
C ASP A 131 -20.02 17.81 20.21
N ILE A 132 -18.99 17.03 19.90
CA ILE A 132 -18.00 16.57 20.87
C ILE A 132 -17.29 17.80 21.49
N ILE A 133 -16.90 18.79 20.69
CA ILE A 133 -16.27 20.03 21.17
C ILE A 133 -17.21 20.82 22.08
N ALA A 134 -18.48 20.92 21.74
CA ALA A 134 -19.45 21.69 22.48
C ALA A 134 -19.82 21.08 23.84
N ARG A 135 -19.57 19.79 24.02
CA ARG A 135 -19.93 19.08 25.26
C ARG A 135 -18.90 19.36 26.39
N PRO A 136 -19.35 19.49 27.68
CA PRO A 136 -18.45 19.84 28.79
C PRO A 136 -17.45 18.75 29.19
N HIS A 137 -17.64 17.47 28.89
CA HIS A 137 -16.76 16.35 29.25
C HIS A 137 -16.40 16.28 30.76
N THR A 138 -17.41 16.27 31.61
CA THR A 138 -17.26 16.24 33.07
C THR A 138 -17.68 14.93 33.72
N GLU A 139 -18.14 13.95 32.90
CA GLU A 139 -18.64 12.69 33.40
C GLU A 139 -17.51 11.75 33.88
N SER A 140 -17.83 10.83 34.79
CA SER A 140 -16.86 9.88 35.33
C SER A 140 -16.33 8.91 34.27
N LEU A 141 -15.05 8.56 34.38
CA LEU A 141 -14.44 7.45 33.62
C LEU A 141 -14.68 6.09 34.27
N LEU A 142 -15.32 6.05 35.44
CA LEU A 142 -15.65 4.78 36.07
C LEU A 142 -16.63 4.01 35.18
N TRP A 143 -16.29 2.77 34.88
CA TRP A 143 -17.17 1.88 34.12
C TRP A 143 -18.40 1.54 34.98
N ASN A 144 -19.54 2.08 34.59
CA ASN A 144 -20.84 1.75 35.19
C ASN A 144 -21.83 1.43 34.06
N PHE A 145 -22.87 0.70 34.40
CA PHE A 145 -23.93 0.35 33.45
C PHE A 145 -25.10 1.35 33.45
N ASP A 146 -25.03 2.39 34.28
CA ASP A 146 -26.08 3.39 34.40
C ASP A 146 -26.11 4.34 33.20
N GLY A 147 -26.94 4.02 32.21
CA GLY A 147 -27.22 4.89 31.06
C GLY A 147 -26.06 5.05 30.05
N GLY A 148 -24.97 4.29 30.16
CA GLY A 148 -23.86 4.32 29.19
C GLY A 148 -23.08 5.63 29.17
N LEU A 149 -23.11 6.43 30.23
CA LEU A 149 -22.43 7.73 30.30
C LEU A 149 -20.91 7.62 30.11
N HIS A 150 -20.30 6.55 30.60
CA HIS A 150 -18.87 6.26 30.44
C HIS A 150 -18.46 6.12 28.95
N ASN A 151 -19.39 5.71 28.06
CA ASN A 151 -19.14 5.61 26.62
C ASN A 151 -18.84 6.98 25.97
N ARG A 152 -19.42 8.06 26.54
CA ARG A 152 -19.25 9.43 26.02
C ARG A 152 -17.92 10.06 26.37
N GLU A 153 -17.18 9.45 27.32
CA GLU A 153 -15.93 9.98 27.89
C GLU A 153 -14.69 9.18 27.48
N TRP A 154 -14.84 8.19 26.60
CA TRP A 154 -13.75 7.26 26.22
C TRP A 154 -13.14 6.54 27.42
N ALA A 155 -13.99 5.95 28.27
CA ALA A 155 -13.60 5.31 29.53
C ALA A 155 -12.98 3.90 29.34
N TRP A 156 -12.68 3.49 28.12
CA TRP A 156 -12.05 2.22 27.79
C TRP A 156 -10.96 2.40 26.72
N CYS A 157 -9.96 1.52 26.76
CA CYS A 157 -8.78 1.68 25.94
C CYS A 157 -9.03 1.56 24.42
N ASP A 158 -10.02 0.76 24.01
CA ASP A 158 -10.37 0.57 22.59
C ASP A 158 -10.84 1.89 21.95
N ALA A 159 -11.53 2.74 22.72
CA ALA A 159 -11.95 4.06 22.26
C ALA A 159 -10.79 4.91 21.73
N LEU A 160 -9.57 4.68 22.22
CA LEU A 160 -8.37 5.42 21.80
C LEU A 160 -7.92 5.11 20.35
N TYR A 161 -8.47 4.07 19.74
CA TYR A 161 -8.36 3.82 18.30
C TYR A 161 -9.56 4.38 17.53
N MET A 162 -10.74 4.35 18.13
CA MET A 162 -11.99 4.66 17.42
C MET A 162 -12.18 6.18 17.25
N GLY A 163 -12.10 6.93 18.37
CA GLY A 163 -12.44 8.36 18.41
C GLY A 163 -11.30 9.30 18.03
N PRO A 164 -10.20 9.34 18.80
CA PRO A 164 -9.14 10.33 18.60
C PRO A 164 -8.54 10.34 17.19
N PRO A 165 -8.26 9.20 16.53
CA PRO A 165 -7.79 9.22 15.16
C PRO A 165 -8.78 9.85 14.18
N MET A 166 -10.09 9.62 14.33
CA MET A 166 -11.11 10.23 13.48
C MET A 166 -11.01 11.76 13.52
N LEU A 167 -10.91 12.34 14.71
CA LEU A 167 -10.77 13.79 14.89
C LEU A 167 -9.42 14.31 14.37
N ALA A 168 -8.33 13.54 14.51
CA ALA A 168 -7.05 13.90 13.94
C ALA A 168 -7.10 13.92 12.39
N TYR A 169 -7.76 12.94 11.78
CA TYR A 169 -8.02 12.92 10.33
C TYR A 169 -8.91 14.10 9.87
N LEU A 170 -9.92 14.47 10.66
CA LEU A 170 -10.73 15.68 10.39
C LEU A 170 -9.85 16.94 10.36
N THR A 171 -8.91 17.08 11.30
CA THR A 171 -7.96 18.20 11.30
C THR A 171 -7.15 18.24 10.00
N THR A 172 -6.60 17.10 9.57
CA THR A 172 -5.83 17.04 8.32
C THR A 172 -6.70 17.34 7.10
N ALA A 173 -7.93 16.85 7.09
CA ALA A 173 -8.86 16.99 5.98
C ALA A 173 -9.39 18.42 5.81
N THR A 174 -9.65 19.11 6.92
CA THR A 174 -10.29 20.44 6.93
C THR A 174 -9.33 21.60 7.18
N GLY A 175 -8.16 21.33 7.79
CA GLY A 175 -7.25 22.35 8.31
C GLY A 175 -7.67 22.92 9.67
N GLU A 176 -8.81 22.47 10.24
CA GLU A 176 -9.34 23.00 11.49
C GLU A 176 -8.72 22.31 12.71
N LYS A 177 -7.80 23.00 13.38
CA LYS A 177 -7.05 22.50 14.55
C LYS A 177 -7.95 22.08 15.72
N LYS A 178 -9.15 22.66 15.85
CA LYS A 178 -10.09 22.39 16.96
C LYS A 178 -10.39 20.90 17.17
N TYR A 179 -10.43 20.11 16.09
CA TYR A 179 -10.70 18.67 16.18
C TYR A 179 -9.53 17.91 16.83
N LEU A 180 -8.29 18.26 16.48
CA LEU A 180 -7.12 17.66 17.13
C LEU A 180 -7.00 18.13 18.59
N ASP A 181 -7.35 19.38 18.89
CA ASP A 181 -7.28 19.92 20.26
C ASP A 181 -8.24 19.20 21.20
N ILE A 182 -9.48 18.89 20.77
CA ILE A 182 -10.40 18.09 21.58
C ILE A 182 -9.99 16.62 21.66
N ALA A 183 -9.49 16.04 20.57
CA ALA A 183 -8.94 14.69 20.58
C ALA A 183 -7.81 14.55 21.59
N ASP A 184 -6.87 15.49 21.59
CA ASP A 184 -5.74 15.56 22.54
C ASP A 184 -6.22 15.63 24.00
N LYS A 185 -7.12 16.56 24.29
CA LYS A 185 -7.68 16.73 25.64
C LYS A 185 -8.28 15.42 26.19
N LEU A 186 -9.12 14.77 25.38
CA LEU A 186 -9.84 13.57 25.80
C LEU A 186 -8.91 12.34 25.82
N TRP A 187 -7.98 12.24 24.86
CA TRP A 187 -7.00 11.18 24.83
C TRP A 187 -6.12 11.16 26.09
N TRP A 188 -5.62 12.35 26.52
CA TRP A 188 -4.83 12.44 27.75
C TRP A 188 -5.65 12.17 29.00
N ARG A 189 -6.93 12.55 29.01
CA ARG A 189 -7.84 12.23 30.13
C ARG A 189 -7.97 10.71 30.29
N SER A 190 -8.25 9.98 29.22
CA SER A 190 -8.35 8.52 29.23
C SER A 190 -7.01 7.85 29.53
N THR A 191 -5.91 8.36 28.93
CA THR A 191 -4.57 7.83 29.17
C THR A 191 -4.14 7.97 30.62
N ASN A 192 -4.34 9.12 31.25
CA ASN A 192 -4.01 9.33 32.67
C ASN A 192 -4.81 8.43 33.60
N TYR A 193 -5.95 7.92 33.15
CA TYR A 193 -6.81 7.04 33.93
C TYR A 193 -6.49 5.55 33.71
N LEU A 194 -6.18 5.15 32.49
CA LEU A 194 -6.05 3.74 32.10
C LEU A 194 -4.61 3.24 31.96
N TYR A 195 -3.64 4.14 31.80
CA TYR A 195 -2.24 3.76 31.60
C TYR A 195 -1.58 3.36 32.91
N ASP A 196 -1.02 2.15 32.95
CA ASP A 196 -0.18 1.69 34.06
C ASP A 196 1.31 1.99 33.75
N PRO A 197 1.94 2.96 34.42
CA PRO A 197 3.32 3.33 34.14
C PRO A 197 4.33 2.26 34.58
N SER A 198 3.97 1.35 35.51
CA SER A 198 4.84 0.26 35.92
C SER A 198 4.94 -0.85 34.88
N GLU A 199 3.86 -1.16 34.23
CA GLU A 199 3.80 -2.18 33.17
C GLU A 199 3.93 -1.57 31.75
N GLN A 200 3.78 -0.25 31.62
CA GLN A 200 3.78 0.46 30.34
C GLN A 200 2.69 -0.06 29.36
N LEU A 201 1.55 -0.42 29.93
CA LEU A 201 0.39 -0.99 29.24
C LEU A 201 -0.89 -0.30 29.73
N PHE A 202 -1.97 -0.48 28.98
CA PHE A 202 -3.28 0.07 29.32
C PHE A 202 -4.20 -1.02 29.86
N PHE A 203 -4.86 -0.74 30.99
CA PHE A 203 -6.05 -1.48 31.38
C PHE A 203 -7.15 -1.27 30.35
N ARG A 204 -8.01 -2.28 30.18
CA ARG A 204 -9.16 -2.15 29.27
C ARG A 204 -10.11 -1.04 29.75
N ASP A 205 -10.48 -1.08 31.02
CA ASP A 205 -11.31 -0.09 31.73
C ASP A 205 -11.15 -0.28 33.25
N SER A 206 -11.84 0.53 34.05
CA SER A 206 -11.71 0.53 35.52
C SER A 206 -12.07 -0.79 36.21
N ARG A 207 -12.84 -1.67 35.56
CA ARG A 207 -13.15 -3.01 36.12
C ARG A 207 -11.93 -3.91 36.21
N TYR A 208 -10.83 -3.57 35.55
CA TYR A 208 -9.59 -4.36 35.49
C TYR A 208 -8.49 -3.85 36.39
N PHE A 209 -8.65 -2.73 37.09
CA PHE A 209 -7.59 -2.16 37.96
C PHE A 209 -7.12 -3.11 39.04
N ASP A 210 -8.06 -3.79 39.71
CA ASP A 210 -7.77 -4.74 40.80
C ASP A 210 -7.86 -6.20 40.33
N LYS A 211 -8.24 -6.45 39.09
CA LYS A 211 -8.38 -7.80 38.54
C LYS A 211 -7.01 -8.42 38.28
N LYS A 212 -6.88 -9.69 38.68
CA LYS A 212 -5.67 -10.47 38.47
C LYS A 212 -5.94 -11.67 37.58
N GLU A 213 -4.91 -12.04 36.84
CA GLU A 213 -4.84 -13.30 36.09
C GLU A 213 -4.61 -14.49 37.05
N LYS A 214 -4.69 -15.72 36.52
CA LYS A 214 -4.45 -16.94 37.32
C LYS A 214 -3.05 -16.99 37.96
N ASN A 215 -2.05 -16.43 37.29
CA ASN A 215 -0.69 -16.33 37.79
C ASN A 215 -0.48 -15.18 38.80
N GLY A 216 -1.54 -14.47 39.21
CA GLY A 216 -1.51 -13.37 40.16
C GLY A 216 -1.07 -12.02 39.59
N LYS A 217 -0.69 -11.93 38.30
CA LYS A 217 -0.33 -10.68 37.65
C LYS A 217 -1.57 -9.86 37.26
N LYS A 218 -1.37 -8.57 36.96
CA LYS A 218 -2.42 -7.67 36.46
C LYS A 218 -2.95 -8.16 35.10
N THR A 219 -4.22 -7.95 34.83
CA THR A 219 -4.85 -8.32 33.55
C THR A 219 -4.63 -7.23 32.51
N PHE A 220 -3.84 -7.54 31.48
CA PHE A 220 -3.66 -6.69 30.30
C PHE A 220 -4.00 -7.48 29.03
N TRP A 221 -5.05 -7.04 28.38
CA TRP A 221 -5.55 -7.66 27.17
C TRP A 221 -4.73 -7.25 25.94
N SER A 222 -4.27 -8.23 25.16
CA SER A 222 -3.42 -8.03 23.99
C SER A 222 -4.09 -7.11 22.96
N ARG A 223 -5.28 -7.45 22.48
CA ARG A 223 -6.02 -6.63 21.50
C ARG A 223 -6.34 -5.23 22.03
N GLY A 224 -6.69 -5.08 23.33
CA GLY A 224 -6.93 -3.77 23.94
C GLY A 224 -5.69 -2.87 23.83
N ASN A 225 -4.51 -3.39 24.14
CA ASN A 225 -3.25 -2.67 23.96
C ASN A 225 -2.88 -2.49 22.49
N GLY A 226 -3.28 -3.42 21.63
CA GLY A 226 -3.19 -3.29 20.16
C GLY A 226 -3.95 -2.07 19.63
N TRP A 227 -5.19 -1.88 20.08
CA TRP A 227 -5.98 -0.70 19.76
C TRP A 227 -5.27 0.60 20.14
N VAL A 228 -4.74 0.66 21.37
CA VAL A 228 -4.09 1.89 21.85
C VAL A 228 -2.86 2.25 21.04
N ILE A 229 -1.93 1.31 20.85
CA ILE A 229 -0.68 1.63 20.13
C ILE A 229 -0.95 1.93 18.64
N ALA A 230 -1.90 1.24 18.02
CA ALA A 230 -2.35 1.54 16.66
C ALA A 230 -3.05 2.91 16.58
N GLY A 231 -3.86 3.25 17.59
CA GLY A 231 -4.50 4.57 17.72
C GLY A 231 -3.47 5.71 17.82
N ILE A 232 -2.46 5.55 18.68
CA ILE A 232 -1.34 6.50 18.78
C ILE A 232 -0.65 6.66 17.42
N THR A 233 -0.40 5.57 16.73
CA THR A 233 0.21 5.57 15.39
C THR A 233 -0.60 6.43 14.41
N ARG A 234 -1.92 6.24 14.36
CA ARG A 234 -2.82 6.98 13.47
C ARG A 234 -2.95 8.47 13.86
N ILE A 235 -2.92 8.79 15.16
CA ILE A 235 -2.88 10.18 15.63
C ILE A 235 -1.58 10.85 15.19
N LEU A 236 -0.42 10.23 15.43
CA LEU A 236 0.89 10.78 15.09
C LEU A 236 1.08 10.99 13.57
N GLN A 237 0.41 10.22 12.73
CA GLN A 237 0.39 10.42 11.27
C GLN A 237 -0.27 11.76 10.87
N ASN A 238 -1.21 12.26 11.66
CA ASN A 238 -2.01 13.44 11.39
C ASN A 238 -1.66 14.64 12.30
N MET A 239 -0.86 14.42 13.35
CA MET A 239 -0.47 15.45 14.28
C MET A 239 0.74 16.24 13.76
N PRO A 240 0.69 17.58 13.68
CA PRO A 240 1.84 18.39 13.26
C PRO A 240 3.08 18.15 14.12
N ALA A 241 4.27 18.23 13.52
CA ALA A 241 5.54 17.97 14.20
C ALA A 241 5.77 18.90 15.42
N ASN A 242 5.25 20.12 15.34
CA ASN A 242 5.35 21.14 16.39
C ASN A 242 4.14 21.18 17.33
N TYR A 243 3.24 20.18 17.29
CA TYR A 243 2.08 20.16 18.18
C TYR A 243 2.53 19.98 19.64
N PRO A 244 1.99 20.78 20.60
CA PRO A 244 2.55 20.88 21.97
C PRO A 244 2.71 19.56 22.70
N THR A 245 1.74 18.66 22.60
CA THR A 245 1.72 17.37 23.34
C THR A 245 2.34 16.21 22.55
N ARG A 246 2.76 16.42 21.28
CA ARG A 246 3.30 15.37 20.41
C ARG A 246 4.39 14.52 21.07
N LYS A 247 5.33 15.16 21.77
CA LYS A 247 6.41 14.46 22.49
C LYS A 247 5.89 13.50 23.58
N GLY A 248 4.73 13.81 24.16
CA GLY A 248 4.05 12.92 25.11
C GLY A 248 3.58 11.63 24.43
N TYR A 249 2.90 11.75 23.28
CA TYR A 249 2.48 10.58 22.49
C TYR A 249 3.68 9.73 22.04
N GLU A 250 4.74 10.36 21.56
CA GLU A 250 5.97 9.67 21.15
C GLU A 250 6.62 8.93 22.32
N LYS A 251 6.57 9.50 23.53
CA LYS A 251 7.06 8.85 24.75
C LYS A 251 6.24 7.60 25.09
N ILE A 252 4.91 7.73 25.15
CA ILE A 252 4.01 6.58 25.43
C ILE A 252 4.18 5.51 24.36
N PHE A 253 4.20 5.88 23.07
CA PHE A 253 4.45 4.97 21.96
C PHE A 253 5.73 4.14 22.16
N LYS A 254 6.85 4.81 22.47
CA LYS A 254 8.15 4.13 22.69
C LYS A 254 8.15 3.22 23.92
N GLN A 255 7.50 3.64 25.00
CA GLN A 255 7.36 2.83 26.21
C GLN A 255 6.54 1.56 25.94
N MET A 256 5.36 1.70 25.31
CA MET A 256 4.53 0.57 24.91
C MET A 256 5.26 -0.35 23.93
N ALA A 257 5.89 0.19 22.88
CA ALA A 257 6.64 -0.58 21.90
C ALA A 257 7.73 -1.45 22.55
N LYS A 258 8.50 -0.88 23.48
CA LYS A 258 9.52 -1.61 24.23
C LYS A 258 8.91 -2.73 25.06
N ARG A 259 7.83 -2.44 25.79
CA ARG A 259 7.16 -3.42 26.64
C ARG A 259 6.53 -4.53 25.82
N ILE A 260 5.82 -4.18 24.76
CA ILE A 260 5.19 -5.12 23.82
C ILE A 260 6.25 -6.06 23.23
N ALA A 261 7.35 -5.53 22.70
CA ALA A 261 8.42 -6.36 22.14
C ALA A 261 8.98 -7.37 23.16
N SER A 262 9.10 -6.99 24.44
CA SER A 262 9.59 -7.88 25.50
C SER A 262 8.60 -9.00 25.88
N LEU A 263 7.36 -8.91 25.45
CA LEU A 263 6.29 -9.87 25.79
C LEU A 263 5.93 -10.80 24.62
N GLN A 264 6.64 -10.71 23.47
CA GLN A 264 6.41 -11.60 22.34
C GLN A 264 6.69 -13.06 22.73
N GLN A 265 5.75 -13.95 22.40
CA GLN A 265 5.88 -15.36 22.71
C GLN A 265 6.84 -16.10 21.76
N PRO A 266 7.32 -17.30 22.14
CA PRO A 266 8.20 -18.10 21.28
C PRO A 266 7.63 -18.41 19.90
N ASP A 267 6.31 -18.50 19.76
CA ASP A 267 5.61 -18.73 18.48
C ASP A 267 5.49 -17.49 17.58
N GLY A 268 5.95 -16.32 18.07
CA GLY A 268 5.94 -15.06 17.33
C GLY A 268 4.71 -14.20 17.55
N THR A 269 3.68 -14.70 18.22
CA THR A 269 2.46 -13.95 18.52
C THR A 269 2.48 -13.29 19.91
N TRP A 270 1.45 -12.53 20.22
CA TRP A 270 1.07 -12.15 21.58
C TRP A 270 -0.27 -12.83 21.87
N HIS A 271 -0.30 -13.68 22.91
CA HIS A 271 -1.51 -14.37 23.31
C HIS A 271 -2.54 -13.38 23.90
N ALA A 272 -3.78 -13.81 24.09
CA ALA A 272 -4.86 -12.92 24.50
C ALA A 272 -4.57 -12.15 25.81
N SER A 273 -3.92 -12.78 26.82
CA SER A 273 -3.39 -12.08 27.98
C SER A 273 -1.88 -11.83 27.84
N MET A 274 -1.46 -10.58 27.96
CA MET A 274 -0.06 -10.18 27.79
C MET A 274 0.84 -10.65 28.96
N LEU A 275 0.33 -10.74 30.20
CA LEU A 275 1.12 -11.12 31.38
C LEU A 275 0.85 -12.54 31.87
N ASP A 276 -0.15 -13.22 31.30
CA ASP A 276 -0.47 -14.62 31.61
C ASP A 276 -0.74 -15.42 30.31
N PRO A 277 0.25 -15.49 29.41
CA PRO A 277 0.08 -16.21 28.15
C PRO A 277 -0.15 -17.71 28.32
N GLU A 278 0.30 -18.30 29.42
CA GLU A 278 0.12 -19.73 29.73
C GLU A 278 -1.34 -20.11 29.97
N SER A 279 -2.13 -19.20 30.54
CA SER A 279 -3.59 -19.40 30.70
C SER A 279 -4.35 -19.28 29.37
N TYR A 280 -3.74 -18.71 28.35
CA TYR A 280 -4.28 -18.52 27.00
C TYR A 280 -3.26 -18.98 25.95
N PRO A 281 -2.91 -20.28 25.89
CA PRO A 281 -1.76 -20.77 25.11
C PRO A 281 -1.95 -20.77 23.60
N ILE A 282 -3.05 -20.25 23.11
CA ILE A 282 -3.40 -20.22 21.69
C ILE A 282 -3.05 -18.85 21.11
N LYS A 283 -2.57 -18.86 19.85
CA LYS A 283 -2.28 -17.66 19.08
C LYS A 283 -3.49 -16.73 19.05
N GLU A 284 -3.23 -15.43 19.10
CA GLU A 284 -4.24 -14.40 18.90
C GLU A 284 -3.73 -13.43 17.80
N SER A 285 -4.41 -13.40 16.67
CA SER A 285 -3.89 -12.73 15.47
C SER A 285 -4.18 -11.23 15.43
N SER A 286 -5.27 -10.75 16.04
CA SER A 286 -5.65 -9.33 15.94
C SER A 286 -4.71 -8.41 16.73
N GLY A 287 -4.42 -8.73 18.00
CA GLY A 287 -3.44 -8.00 18.80
C GLY A 287 -2.04 -8.08 18.19
N THR A 288 -1.66 -9.28 17.71
CA THR A 288 -0.39 -9.50 17.00
C THR A 288 -0.27 -8.61 15.77
N ALA A 289 -1.31 -8.48 14.97
CA ALA A 289 -1.32 -7.64 13.78
C ALA A 289 -1.19 -6.15 14.12
N PHE A 290 -1.94 -5.64 15.12
CA PHE A 290 -1.82 -4.25 15.56
C PHE A 290 -0.43 -3.92 16.10
N PHE A 291 0.17 -4.82 16.87
CA PHE A 291 1.53 -4.63 17.35
C PHE A 291 2.53 -4.62 16.19
N THR A 292 2.42 -5.56 15.27
CA THR A 292 3.26 -5.61 14.06
C THR A 292 3.14 -4.31 13.25
N TYR A 293 1.91 -3.80 13.04
CA TYR A 293 1.66 -2.51 12.39
C TYR A 293 2.40 -1.36 13.07
N ALA A 294 2.19 -1.21 14.38
CA ALA A 294 2.75 -0.09 15.12
C ALA A 294 4.29 -0.14 15.17
N LEU A 295 4.87 -1.33 15.38
CA LEU A 295 6.32 -1.51 15.41
C LEU A 295 6.94 -1.23 14.03
N ALA A 296 6.35 -1.74 12.95
CA ALA A 296 6.83 -1.49 11.59
C ALA A 296 6.73 -0.01 11.21
N TRP A 297 5.60 0.63 11.51
CA TRP A 297 5.44 2.06 11.34
C TRP A 297 6.46 2.87 12.15
N GLY A 298 6.72 2.45 13.39
CA GLY A 298 7.71 3.08 14.26
C GLY A 298 9.12 3.08 13.67
N ILE A 299 9.52 1.98 13.00
CA ILE A 299 10.81 1.93 12.27
C ILE A 299 10.74 2.83 11.02
N ASN A 300 9.70 2.74 10.21
CA ASN A 300 9.54 3.52 8.98
C ASN A 300 9.61 5.04 9.22
N ASN A 301 9.21 5.48 10.42
CA ASN A 301 9.18 6.89 10.80
C ASN A 301 10.29 7.30 11.79
N GLY A 302 11.28 6.45 12.02
CA GLY A 302 12.46 6.77 12.82
C GLY A 302 12.24 6.84 14.34
N TYR A 303 11.10 6.34 14.84
CA TYR A 303 10.82 6.25 16.28
C TYR A 303 11.50 5.06 16.95
N LEU A 304 11.66 3.96 16.20
CA LEU A 304 12.19 2.69 16.66
C LEU A 304 13.43 2.27 15.85
N SER A 305 14.36 1.59 16.51
CA SER A 305 15.56 1.04 15.86
C SER A 305 15.20 -0.17 14.99
N TYR A 306 15.68 -0.19 13.76
CA TYR A 306 15.53 -1.37 12.90
C TYR A 306 16.17 -2.62 13.52
N LYS A 307 17.38 -2.47 14.08
CA LYS A 307 18.14 -3.59 14.67
C LYS A 307 17.37 -4.30 15.79
N ASP A 308 16.69 -3.54 16.63
CA ASP A 308 16.04 -4.08 17.84
C ASP A 308 14.62 -4.60 17.54
N TYR A 309 13.90 -3.99 16.61
CA TYR A 309 12.48 -4.27 16.40
C TYR A 309 12.17 -5.06 15.13
N TYR A 310 13.01 -5.03 14.09
CA TYR A 310 12.74 -5.81 12.87
C TYR A 310 12.67 -7.32 13.11
N PRO A 311 13.55 -7.94 13.94
CA PRO A 311 13.41 -9.36 14.26
C PRO A 311 12.10 -9.72 14.94
N VAL A 312 11.55 -8.83 15.77
CA VAL A 312 10.24 -9.00 16.41
C VAL A 312 9.13 -8.97 15.37
N ILE A 313 9.18 -8.01 14.45
CA ILE A 313 8.21 -7.86 13.36
C ILE A 313 8.25 -9.06 12.40
N GLU A 314 9.43 -9.49 11.99
CA GLU A 314 9.63 -10.61 11.08
C GLU A 314 9.06 -11.91 11.66
N LYS A 315 9.33 -12.16 12.95
CA LYS A 315 8.80 -13.30 13.66
C LYS A 315 7.27 -13.24 13.78
N ALA A 316 6.72 -12.05 14.09
CA ALA A 316 5.27 -11.84 14.15
C ALA A 316 4.60 -12.03 12.79
N TRP A 317 5.19 -11.51 11.71
CA TRP A 317 4.66 -11.67 10.36
C TRP A 317 4.66 -13.13 9.90
N THR A 318 5.71 -13.87 10.22
CA THR A 318 5.78 -15.31 9.97
C THR A 318 4.65 -16.04 10.71
N ALA A 319 4.41 -15.69 11.98
CA ALA A 319 3.33 -16.26 12.77
C ALA A 319 1.94 -15.89 12.22
N LEU A 320 1.73 -14.65 11.78
CA LEU A 320 0.50 -14.17 11.14
C LEU A 320 0.20 -14.89 9.82
N ASN A 321 1.22 -15.15 9.00
CA ASN A 321 1.07 -15.99 7.80
C ASN A 321 0.63 -17.42 8.16
N GLY A 322 1.10 -17.96 9.26
CA GLY A 322 0.67 -19.26 9.81
C GLY A 322 -0.74 -19.24 10.43
N CYS A 323 -1.39 -18.08 10.51
CA CYS A 323 -2.79 -17.95 10.90
C CYS A 323 -3.76 -17.90 9.69
N LEU A 324 -3.24 -17.94 8.46
CA LEU A 324 -4.05 -17.89 7.26
C LEU A 324 -4.51 -19.28 6.83
N HIS A 325 -5.77 -19.39 6.46
CA HIS A 325 -6.30 -20.53 5.71
C HIS A 325 -5.83 -20.48 4.25
N GLU A 326 -5.94 -21.61 3.56
CA GLU A 326 -5.51 -21.72 2.16
C GLU A 326 -6.25 -20.77 1.21
N ASP A 327 -7.48 -20.40 1.51
CA ASP A 327 -8.30 -19.48 0.71
C ASP A 327 -7.99 -17.99 0.97
N GLY A 328 -7.29 -17.65 2.07
CA GLY A 328 -6.97 -16.29 2.48
C GLY A 328 -7.73 -15.80 3.71
N LYS A 329 -8.61 -16.61 4.29
CA LYS A 329 -9.27 -16.32 5.58
C LYS A 329 -8.22 -16.17 6.68
N LEU A 330 -8.26 -15.08 7.45
CA LEU A 330 -7.44 -14.91 8.64
C LEU A 330 -8.10 -15.59 9.83
N GLY A 331 -7.44 -16.58 10.39
CA GLY A 331 -7.89 -17.30 11.59
C GLY A 331 -7.31 -16.73 12.89
N PHE A 332 -7.66 -17.36 14.00
CA PHE A 332 -7.25 -17.00 15.36
C PHE A 332 -7.58 -15.53 15.73
N VAL A 333 -8.64 -14.98 15.19
CA VAL A 333 -9.12 -13.63 15.56
C VAL A 333 -10.13 -13.77 16.69
N GLN A 334 -9.77 -13.35 17.90
CA GLN A 334 -10.68 -13.39 19.05
C GLN A 334 -11.97 -12.60 18.73
N VAL A 335 -13.13 -13.18 18.99
CA VAL A 335 -14.42 -12.49 18.80
C VAL A 335 -14.51 -11.18 19.61
N PRO A 336 -15.40 -10.22 19.24
CA PRO A 336 -15.62 -9.01 20.02
C PRO A 336 -15.84 -9.31 21.50
N GLY A 337 -15.11 -8.62 22.37
CA GLY A 337 -15.11 -8.84 23.80
C GLY A 337 -14.36 -7.74 24.55
N ALA A 338 -14.24 -7.87 25.86
CA ALA A 338 -13.61 -6.88 26.73
C ALA A 338 -12.42 -7.44 27.55
N ALA A 339 -12.07 -8.71 27.32
CA ALA A 339 -11.07 -9.44 28.12
C ALA A 339 -10.34 -10.48 27.26
N PRO A 340 -9.23 -11.03 27.75
CA PRO A 340 -8.64 -12.24 27.19
C PRO A 340 -9.64 -13.38 27.16
N GLU A 341 -9.80 -14.02 26.01
CA GLU A 341 -10.68 -15.17 25.79
C GLU A 341 -10.00 -16.20 24.88
N LYS A 342 -10.53 -17.42 24.88
CA LYS A 342 -10.05 -18.48 24.01
C LYS A 342 -10.41 -18.17 22.55
N VAL A 343 -9.56 -18.62 21.64
CA VAL A 343 -9.70 -18.44 20.20
C VAL A 343 -9.32 -19.74 19.50
N THR A 344 -9.92 -19.99 18.34
CA THR A 344 -9.62 -21.14 17.47
C THR A 344 -9.11 -20.68 16.10
N PHE A 345 -8.56 -21.63 15.33
CA PHE A 345 -8.10 -21.34 13.96
C PHE A 345 -9.24 -20.85 13.06
N ASP A 346 -10.45 -21.32 13.29
CA ASP A 346 -11.60 -20.95 12.47
C ASP A 346 -12.25 -19.61 12.84
N ASP A 347 -11.91 -19.06 14.02
CA ASP A 347 -12.43 -17.75 14.44
C ASP A 347 -11.81 -16.63 13.59
N THR A 348 -12.67 -15.88 12.92
CA THR A 348 -12.31 -14.73 12.10
C THR A 348 -13.25 -13.56 12.37
N GLU A 349 -12.68 -12.36 12.34
CA GLU A 349 -13.43 -11.10 12.47
C GLU A 349 -12.82 -10.04 11.54
N VAL A 350 -13.68 -9.24 10.95
CA VAL A 350 -13.29 -8.25 9.93
C VAL A 350 -12.23 -7.25 10.42
N TYR A 351 -12.27 -6.83 11.68
CA TYR A 351 -11.27 -5.91 12.25
C TYR A 351 -9.87 -6.52 12.34
N GLY A 352 -9.77 -7.84 12.53
CA GLY A 352 -8.49 -8.55 12.50
C GLY A 352 -7.85 -8.49 11.11
N VAL A 353 -8.66 -8.63 10.05
CA VAL A 353 -8.22 -8.43 8.66
C VAL A 353 -7.75 -6.99 8.45
N GLY A 354 -8.47 -5.99 8.98
CA GLY A 354 -8.03 -4.59 8.94
C GLY A 354 -6.65 -4.39 9.55
N ALA A 355 -6.42 -4.94 10.75
CA ALA A 355 -5.12 -4.90 11.44
C ALA A 355 -4.02 -5.60 10.62
N PHE A 356 -4.32 -6.77 10.02
CA PHE A 356 -3.39 -7.52 9.18
C PHE A 356 -2.94 -6.70 7.96
N LEU A 357 -3.86 -6.03 7.28
CA LEU A 357 -3.56 -5.20 6.12
C LEU A 357 -2.74 -3.95 6.50
N LEU A 358 -3.01 -3.33 7.65
CA LEU A 358 -2.17 -2.25 8.20
C LEU A 358 -0.74 -2.75 8.46
N ALA A 359 -0.59 -3.91 9.11
CA ALA A 359 0.71 -4.52 9.42
C ALA A 359 1.51 -4.83 8.14
N GLY A 360 0.89 -5.51 7.18
CA GLY A 360 1.51 -5.87 5.91
C GLY A 360 1.92 -4.66 5.09
N THR A 361 1.11 -3.58 5.11
CA THR A 361 1.44 -2.32 4.41
C THR A 361 2.72 -1.68 4.95
N GLU A 362 2.89 -1.61 6.27
CA GLU A 362 4.10 -1.03 6.86
C GLU A 362 5.32 -1.96 6.72
N LEU A 363 5.10 -3.28 6.81
CA LEU A 363 6.18 -4.25 6.57
C LEU A 363 6.67 -4.23 5.11
N PHE A 364 5.76 -4.17 4.13
CA PHE A 364 6.14 -4.02 2.72
C PHE A 364 7.07 -2.82 2.52
N LYS A 365 6.72 -1.66 3.09
CA LYS A 365 7.56 -0.45 3.00
C LYS A 365 8.95 -0.68 3.61
N LEU A 366 9.05 -1.36 4.76
CA LEU A 366 10.32 -1.71 5.39
C LEU A 366 11.17 -2.61 4.49
N GLN A 367 10.58 -3.68 3.95
CA GLN A 367 11.27 -4.63 3.08
C GLN A 367 11.73 -3.95 1.78
N TYR A 368 10.87 -3.12 1.18
CA TYR A 368 11.22 -2.31 0.01
C TYR A 368 12.41 -1.38 0.30
N GLN A 369 12.40 -0.68 1.44
CA GLN A 369 13.48 0.23 1.82
C GLN A 369 14.80 -0.50 2.14
N LYS A 370 14.78 -1.78 2.48
CA LYS A 370 15.97 -2.58 2.81
C LYS A 370 16.64 -3.27 1.63
N GLU A 371 16.02 -3.30 0.47
CA GLU A 371 16.68 -3.76 -0.74
C GLU A 371 17.95 -2.91 -1.00
N THR A 372 19.13 -3.53 -1.04
CA THR A 372 20.41 -2.82 -1.08
C THR A 372 21.02 -2.76 -2.49
N ALA A 373 20.70 -3.73 -3.35
CA ALA A 373 21.26 -3.85 -4.69
C ALA A 373 20.40 -3.18 -5.77
N ALA A 374 19.67 -2.11 -5.41
CA ALA A 374 18.76 -1.42 -6.32
C ALA A 374 18.64 0.07 -6.03
N VAL A 375 18.40 0.85 -7.07
CA VAL A 375 17.86 2.21 -6.91
C VAL A 375 16.33 2.09 -6.81
N LYS A 376 15.77 2.74 -5.79
CA LYS A 376 14.35 2.68 -5.45
C LYS A 376 13.60 3.84 -6.10
N VAL A 377 12.51 3.52 -6.79
CA VAL A 377 11.64 4.53 -7.42
C VAL A 377 10.22 4.32 -6.92
N ILE A 378 9.62 5.37 -6.39
CA ILE A 378 8.24 5.39 -5.94
C ILE A 378 7.47 6.37 -6.82
N VAL A 379 6.41 5.88 -7.46
CA VAL A 379 5.49 6.68 -8.25
C VAL A 379 4.16 6.72 -7.52
N GLN A 380 3.71 7.91 -7.15
CA GLN A 380 2.48 8.11 -6.39
C GLN A 380 1.47 8.91 -7.21
N ASN A 381 0.28 8.37 -7.35
CA ASN A 381 -0.88 9.08 -7.86
C ASN A 381 -1.68 9.66 -6.70
N THR A 382 -1.77 10.98 -6.62
CA THR A 382 -2.51 11.69 -5.57
C THR A 382 -3.90 12.15 -6.02
N THR A 383 -4.34 11.69 -7.20
CA THR A 383 -5.63 12.05 -7.81
C THR A 383 -6.63 10.89 -7.74
N PRO A 384 -7.93 11.15 -7.88
CA PRO A 384 -8.95 10.10 -7.92
C PRO A 384 -9.08 9.40 -9.28
N GLU A 385 -8.28 9.75 -10.28
CA GLU A 385 -8.28 9.16 -11.62
C GLU A 385 -7.18 8.11 -11.76
N ASN A 386 -7.44 7.07 -12.56
CA ASN A 386 -6.43 6.12 -12.97
C ASN A 386 -5.45 6.74 -13.97
N ARG A 387 -4.15 6.48 -13.79
CA ARG A 387 -3.06 6.91 -14.67
C ARG A 387 -2.26 5.70 -15.11
N GLN A 388 -2.77 4.98 -16.12
CA GLN A 388 -2.20 3.70 -16.54
C GLN A 388 -1.03 3.83 -17.53
N ASP A 389 -1.00 4.89 -18.31
CA ASP A 389 -0.06 5.07 -19.43
C ASP A 389 1.02 6.13 -19.13
N GLU A 390 1.28 6.43 -17.86
CA GLU A 390 2.29 7.42 -17.47
C GLU A 390 3.70 6.89 -17.64
N MET A 391 4.63 7.81 -17.95
CA MET A 391 6.05 7.52 -18.06
C MET A 391 6.81 8.07 -16.85
N ALA A 392 7.62 7.22 -16.24
CA ALA A 392 8.62 7.67 -15.27
C ALA A 392 9.98 7.89 -15.97
N GLU A 393 10.67 8.98 -15.63
CA GLU A 393 12.03 9.26 -16.05
C GLU A 393 12.93 9.42 -14.83
N VAL A 394 14.00 8.61 -14.77
CA VAL A 394 15.03 8.70 -13.72
C VAL A 394 16.34 9.10 -14.37
N LYS A 395 16.88 10.25 -13.94
CA LYS A 395 18.15 10.79 -14.48
C LYS A 395 19.31 9.85 -14.18
N TRP A 396 20.17 9.59 -15.16
CA TRP A 396 21.29 8.65 -15.03
C TRP A 396 22.21 8.96 -13.84
N LYS A 397 22.43 10.23 -13.55
CA LYS A 397 23.21 10.66 -12.37
C LYS A 397 22.65 10.16 -11.03
N GLN A 398 21.36 9.85 -10.94
CA GLN A 398 20.73 9.31 -9.74
C GLN A 398 21.03 7.81 -9.58
N LEU A 399 21.48 7.14 -10.65
CA LEU A 399 21.89 5.74 -10.67
C LEU A 399 23.40 5.57 -10.37
N SER A 400 24.16 6.65 -10.38
CA SER A 400 25.64 6.63 -10.29
C SER A 400 26.19 5.99 -9.02
N SER A 401 25.41 5.95 -7.92
CA SER A 401 25.80 5.31 -6.66
C SER A 401 26.08 3.81 -6.79
N LEU A 402 25.51 3.15 -7.79
CA LEU A 402 25.64 1.70 -8.02
C LEU A 402 26.46 1.36 -9.27
N LYS A 403 27.06 2.34 -9.96
CA LYS A 403 27.91 2.16 -11.16
C LYS A 403 27.26 1.24 -12.22
N PHE A 404 26.03 1.54 -12.58
CA PHE A 404 25.28 0.77 -13.56
C PHE A 404 25.95 0.78 -14.95
N ASP A 405 25.99 -0.38 -15.59
CA ASP A 405 26.26 -0.55 -17.01
C ASP A 405 24.95 -0.36 -17.78
N PRO A 406 24.85 0.60 -18.72
CA PRO A 406 23.63 0.89 -19.46
C PRO A 406 23.05 -0.31 -20.21
N GLU A 407 23.88 -1.26 -20.66
CA GLU A 407 23.40 -2.45 -21.39
C GLU A 407 22.77 -3.50 -20.47
N ASN A 408 23.00 -3.38 -19.16
CA ASN A 408 22.60 -4.38 -18.17
C ASN A 408 21.78 -3.73 -17.05
N VAL A 409 20.76 -2.96 -17.38
CA VAL A 409 19.87 -2.31 -16.42
C VAL A 409 18.44 -2.77 -16.64
N THR A 410 17.77 -3.19 -15.57
CA THR A 410 16.36 -3.57 -15.59
C THR A 410 15.56 -2.73 -14.59
N VAL A 411 14.27 -2.56 -14.89
CA VAL A 411 13.26 -2.01 -13.99
C VAL A 411 12.32 -3.13 -13.55
N ILE A 412 12.19 -3.35 -12.24
CA ILE A 412 11.33 -4.40 -11.67
C ILE A 412 10.25 -3.74 -10.82
N ASN A 413 9.00 -4.07 -11.07
CA ASN A 413 7.89 -3.67 -10.19
C ASN A 413 7.97 -4.50 -8.90
N ALA A 414 8.16 -3.85 -7.75
CA ALA A 414 8.36 -4.51 -6.46
C ALA A 414 7.08 -5.21 -5.93
N GLN A 415 5.90 -4.81 -6.43
CA GLN A 415 4.61 -5.37 -6.03
C GLN A 415 4.28 -6.65 -6.79
N THR A 416 4.70 -6.76 -8.05
CA THR A 416 4.43 -7.92 -8.90
C THR A 416 5.65 -8.80 -9.14
N ASN A 417 6.84 -8.31 -8.79
CA ASN A 417 8.14 -8.91 -9.09
C ASN A 417 8.36 -9.14 -10.61
N GLN A 418 7.67 -8.37 -11.44
CA GLN A 418 7.81 -8.44 -12.89
C GLN A 418 8.74 -7.36 -13.40
N GLU A 419 9.56 -7.71 -14.40
CA GLU A 419 10.34 -6.73 -15.14
C GLU A 419 9.42 -5.86 -16.00
N ILE A 420 9.73 -4.57 -16.05
CA ILE A 420 9.02 -3.57 -16.85
C ILE A 420 9.93 -3.16 -18.00
N ALA A 421 9.37 -3.12 -19.20
CA ALA A 421 10.09 -2.61 -20.36
C ALA A 421 10.59 -1.19 -20.12
N SER A 422 11.88 -0.97 -20.33
CA SER A 422 12.53 0.31 -20.10
C SER A 422 13.48 0.65 -21.24
N GLN A 423 13.81 1.93 -21.36
CA GLN A 423 14.72 2.43 -22.38
C GLN A 423 15.71 3.42 -21.78
N ILE A 424 16.98 3.28 -22.17
CA ILE A 424 17.99 4.29 -21.87
C ILE A 424 17.92 5.40 -22.92
N ILE A 425 17.85 6.64 -22.45
CA ILE A 425 17.94 7.83 -23.28
C ILE A 425 19.37 8.36 -23.19
N TYR A 426 19.96 8.71 -24.33
CA TYR A 426 21.31 9.22 -24.44
C TYR A 426 21.30 10.71 -24.84
N ASN A 427 22.32 11.47 -24.39
CA ASN A 427 22.58 12.83 -24.88
C ASN A 427 23.23 12.82 -26.26
N ASP A 428 24.07 11.82 -26.49
CA ASP A 428 24.83 11.50 -27.69
C ASP A 428 24.94 9.98 -27.79
N GLU A 429 25.70 9.44 -28.75
CA GLU A 429 25.78 8.00 -29.01
C GLU A 429 26.21 7.15 -27.79
N ASN A 430 26.90 7.75 -26.81
CA ASN A 430 27.55 6.98 -25.75
C ASN A 430 27.27 7.48 -24.31
N THR A 431 26.67 8.67 -24.14
CA THR A 431 26.49 9.28 -22.83
C THR A 431 25.06 9.11 -22.34
N PRO A 432 24.78 8.17 -21.40
CA PRO A 432 23.44 7.99 -20.86
C PRO A 432 22.93 9.24 -20.14
N LYS A 433 21.71 9.66 -20.47
CA LYS A 433 21.00 10.80 -19.87
C LYS A 433 20.04 10.37 -18.77
N SER A 434 19.20 9.38 -19.09
CA SER A 434 18.15 8.89 -18.20
C SER A 434 17.70 7.48 -18.59
N ILE A 435 16.97 6.83 -17.70
CA ILE A 435 16.15 5.65 -17.99
C ILE A 435 14.68 6.04 -17.91
N ILE A 436 13.89 5.62 -18.90
CA ILE A 436 12.46 5.80 -18.93
C ILE A 436 11.74 4.44 -18.92
N PHE A 437 10.56 4.39 -18.28
CA PHE A 437 9.72 3.19 -18.25
C PHE A 437 8.26 3.56 -18.02
N GLN A 438 7.34 2.73 -18.50
CA GLN A 438 5.92 2.91 -18.22
C GLN A 438 5.60 2.55 -16.78
N CYS A 439 4.85 3.43 -16.10
CA CYS A 439 4.41 3.24 -14.73
C CYS A 439 2.90 3.47 -14.64
N GLY A 440 2.13 2.41 -14.63
CA GLY A 440 0.69 2.49 -14.34
C GLY A 440 0.47 2.71 -12.85
N THR A 441 -0.39 3.68 -12.49
CA THR A 441 -0.74 3.95 -11.10
C THR A 441 -2.24 4.16 -10.99
N ALA A 442 -2.91 3.31 -10.19
CA ALA A 442 -4.34 3.42 -9.91
C ALA A 442 -4.67 4.72 -9.17
N ALA A 443 -5.93 5.08 -9.11
CA ALA A 443 -6.44 6.20 -8.30
C ALA A 443 -5.94 6.08 -6.85
N ALA A 444 -5.37 7.15 -6.30
CA ALA A 444 -4.71 7.21 -4.99
C ALA A 444 -3.59 6.17 -4.78
N GLY A 445 -3.21 5.43 -5.80
CA GLY A 445 -2.27 4.32 -5.74
C GLY A 445 -0.81 4.76 -5.63
N THR A 446 0.03 3.81 -5.22
CA THR A 446 1.48 3.97 -5.20
C THR A 446 2.12 2.75 -5.84
N SER A 447 2.95 2.97 -6.85
CA SER A 447 3.75 1.94 -7.50
C SER A 447 5.20 2.01 -7.04
N TYR A 448 5.78 0.87 -6.77
CA TYR A 448 7.14 0.72 -6.25
C TYR A 448 8.01 -0.03 -7.24
N PHE A 449 9.15 0.54 -7.61
CA PHE A 449 10.06 -0.05 -8.59
C PHE A 449 11.47 -0.14 -8.05
N PHE A 450 12.19 -1.17 -8.49
CA PHE A 450 13.62 -1.32 -8.34
C PHE A 450 14.30 -1.15 -9.70
N ILE A 451 15.33 -0.31 -9.78
CA ILE A 451 16.26 -0.31 -10.91
C ILE A 451 17.48 -1.12 -10.47
N LYS A 452 17.77 -2.21 -11.16
CA LYS A 452 18.83 -3.19 -10.81
C LYS A 452 19.84 -3.36 -11.93
N GLN A 453 21.07 -3.68 -11.57
CA GLN A 453 22.10 -4.14 -12.49
C GLN A 453 21.79 -5.58 -12.87
N GLN A 454 21.14 -5.77 -13.98
CA GLN A 454 20.71 -7.07 -14.50
C GLN A 454 20.46 -6.95 -15.99
N LYS A 455 20.80 -8.01 -16.75
CA LYS A 455 20.51 -8.07 -18.19
C LYS A 455 18.99 -8.03 -18.41
N PRO A 456 18.48 -7.06 -19.20
CA PRO A 456 17.05 -6.95 -19.47
C PRO A 456 16.55 -8.10 -20.35
N GLN A 457 15.26 -8.41 -20.21
CA GLN A 457 14.56 -9.30 -21.12
C GLN A 457 14.47 -8.66 -22.52
N GLN A 458 14.38 -9.49 -23.54
CA GLN A 458 14.05 -9.02 -24.88
C GLN A 458 12.55 -8.82 -25.02
N TYR A 459 12.14 -7.61 -25.33
CA TYR A 459 10.76 -7.28 -25.62
C TYR A 459 10.53 -7.20 -27.12
N ALA A 460 9.39 -7.68 -27.61
CA ALA A 460 8.97 -7.42 -28.97
C ALA A 460 8.79 -5.90 -29.16
N PRO A 461 9.39 -5.29 -30.17
CA PRO A 461 9.27 -3.86 -30.41
C PRO A 461 7.81 -3.49 -30.67
N LYS A 462 7.35 -2.42 -30.04
CA LYS A 462 6.02 -1.82 -30.25
C LYS A 462 6.08 -0.56 -31.09
N THR A 463 7.27 -0.14 -31.44
CA THR A 463 7.53 1.01 -32.31
C THR A 463 8.53 0.61 -33.37
N PHE A 464 8.40 1.19 -34.54
CA PHE A 464 9.30 0.98 -35.67
C PHE A 464 9.38 2.24 -36.50
N GLY A 465 10.47 2.45 -37.18
CA GLY A 465 10.61 3.52 -38.15
C GLY A 465 11.87 3.33 -38.97
N ARG A 466 11.77 3.65 -40.24
CA ARG A 466 12.89 3.60 -41.17
C ARG A 466 12.74 4.53 -42.36
N LEU A 467 13.86 4.86 -42.98
CA LEU A 467 13.88 5.39 -44.34
C LEU A 467 13.49 4.26 -45.32
N VAL A 468 12.69 4.60 -46.32
CA VAL A 468 12.15 3.69 -47.35
C VAL A 468 12.63 4.14 -48.73
N PRO A 469 13.91 3.90 -49.10
CA PRO A 469 14.47 4.33 -50.38
C PRO A 469 13.73 3.72 -51.56
N GLU A 470 13.23 2.50 -51.42
CA GLU A 470 12.47 1.77 -52.41
C GLU A 470 11.12 2.46 -52.74
N ARG A 471 10.64 3.38 -51.87
CA ARG A 471 9.44 4.19 -52.08
C ARG A 471 9.81 5.69 -52.07
N MET A 472 10.69 6.07 -52.98
CA MET A 472 11.10 7.46 -53.24
C MET A 472 11.58 8.24 -52.02
N ASP A 473 12.39 7.58 -51.17
CA ASP A 473 13.00 8.10 -49.93
C ASP A 473 11.99 8.53 -48.87
N ASP A 474 10.81 7.91 -48.81
CA ASP A 474 9.87 8.13 -47.72
C ASP A 474 10.53 7.78 -46.36
N PHE A 475 10.11 8.47 -45.29
CA PHE A 475 10.36 8.04 -43.94
C PHE A 475 9.05 7.62 -43.27
N ALA A 476 8.96 6.36 -42.89
CA ALA A 476 7.76 5.83 -42.27
C ALA A 476 8.05 5.39 -40.82
N TRP A 477 7.11 5.65 -39.92
CA TRP A 477 7.21 5.24 -38.52
C TRP A 477 5.86 4.84 -37.98
N GLU A 478 5.85 3.97 -36.97
CA GLU A 478 4.63 3.47 -36.35
C GLU A 478 4.81 3.12 -34.87
N ASN A 479 3.72 3.05 -34.17
CA ASN A 479 3.59 2.36 -32.91
C ASN A 479 2.52 1.26 -33.01
N ASP A 480 2.15 0.66 -31.89
CA ASP A 480 1.14 -0.40 -31.83
C ASP A 480 -0.30 0.09 -32.06
N ARG A 481 -0.53 1.36 -32.44
CA ARG A 481 -1.86 1.94 -32.67
C ARG A 481 -2.03 2.66 -34.00
N ILE A 482 -0.96 3.30 -34.49
CA ILE A 482 -1.02 4.18 -35.67
C ILE A 482 0.34 4.17 -36.37
N ALA A 483 0.30 4.39 -37.70
CA ALA A 483 1.52 4.61 -38.47
C ALA A 483 1.46 5.95 -39.21
N PHE A 484 2.62 6.43 -39.60
CA PHE A 484 2.80 7.71 -40.30
C PHE A 484 3.82 7.56 -41.40
N ARG A 485 3.72 8.45 -42.38
CA ARG A 485 4.68 8.58 -43.46
C ARG A 485 4.99 10.05 -43.73
N MET A 486 6.26 10.35 -43.92
CA MET A 486 6.73 11.60 -44.50
C MET A 486 7.28 11.28 -45.86
N TYR A 487 6.83 12.01 -46.90
CA TYR A 487 7.27 11.82 -48.24
C TYR A 487 8.68 12.30 -48.47
N GLY A 488 9.46 11.56 -49.24
CA GLY A 488 10.86 11.82 -49.48
C GLY A 488 11.10 12.80 -50.63
N PRO A 489 12.30 13.40 -50.71
CA PRO A 489 12.62 14.37 -51.76
C PRO A 489 12.68 13.76 -53.17
N ALA A 490 12.80 12.45 -53.29
CA ALA A 490 12.76 11.78 -54.59
C ALA A 490 11.36 11.86 -55.23
N LEU A 491 10.28 11.92 -54.44
CA LEU A 491 8.92 12.05 -54.92
C LEU A 491 8.71 13.37 -55.67
N GLN A 492 9.27 14.48 -55.19
CA GLN A 492 9.17 15.79 -55.85
C GLN A 492 9.77 15.79 -57.26
N LYS A 493 10.83 14.97 -57.49
CA LYS A 493 11.47 14.84 -58.79
C LYS A 493 10.59 14.12 -59.82
N SER A 494 9.61 13.33 -59.37
CA SER A 494 8.65 12.67 -60.24
C SER A 494 7.54 13.59 -60.73
N GLY A 495 7.42 14.80 -60.19
CA GLY A 495 6.33 15.74 -60.47
C GLY A 495 5.09 15.52 -59.59
N GLU A 496 5.11 14.56 -58.69
CA GLU A 496 4.07 14.35 -57.67
C GLU A 496 4.32 15.28 -56.46
N ILE A 497 3.28 15.94 -56.00
CA ILE A 497 3.38 16.86 -54.85
C ILE A 497 2.59 16.24 -53.69
N SER A 498 3.33 15.85 -52.64
CA SER A 498 2.76 15.42 -51.37
C SER A 498 3.70 15.93 -50.25
N SER A 499 3.24 16.89 -49.45
CA SER A 499 4.13 17.67 -48.55
C SER A 499 3.82 17.53 -47.07
N GLY A 500 2.67 16.97 -46.71
CA GLY A 500 2.26 16.78 -45.34
C GLY A 500 2.60 15.40 -44.78
N ILE A 501 2.39 15.25 -43.47
CA ILE A 501 2.48 13.94 -42.82
C ILE A 501 1.23 13.12 -43.10
N ASP A 502 1.45 11.93 -43.62
CA ASP A 502 0.41 10.95 -43.92
C ASP A 502 0.12 10.10 -42.69
N ILE A 503 -1.14 9.68 -42.49
CA ILE A 503 -1.58 8.84 -41.37
C ILE A 503 -2.14 7.53 -41.90
N TRP A 504 -1.65 6.43 -41.39
CA TRP A 504 -2.20 5.11 -41.63
C TRP A 504 -2.92 4.61 -40.39
N VAL A 505 -4.21 4.37 -40.47
CA VAL A 505 -5.00 3.85 -39.34
C VAL A 505 -4.82 2.35 -39.23
N LYS A 506 -4.54 1.90 -37.98
CA LYS A 506 -4.30 0.50 -37.68
C LYS A 506 -5.47 -0.09 -36.88
N ARG A 507 -5.83 -1.33 -37.20
CA ARG A 507 -6.76 -2.19 -36.44
C ARG A 507 -6.03 -3.34 -35.77
N THR A 508 -4.70 -3.36 -35.85
CA THR A 508 -3.80 -4.34 -35.25
C THR A 508 -2.72 -3.66 -34.40
N THR A 509 -2.23 -4.33 -33.38
CA THR A 509 -1.07 -3.90 -32.61
C THR A 509 0.26 -4.35 -33.24
N ALA A 510 0.22 -5.18 -34.29
CA ALA A 510 1.42 -5.61 -35.01
C ALA A 510 2.04 -4.45 -35.79
N LEU A 511 3.37 -4.50 -35.97
CA LEU A 511 4.08 -3.57 -36.86
C LEU A 511 3.74 -3.89 -38.32
N VAL A 512 3.32 -2.91 -39.11
CA VAL A 512 2.74 -3.11 -40.44
C VAL A 512 3.53 -2.46 -41.58
N ILE A 513 4.41 -1.49 -41.29
CA ILE A 513 5.10 -0.70 -42.34
C ILE A 513 5.75 -1.58 -43.39
N ASP A 514 6.65 -2.49 -43.00
CA ASP A 514 7.34 -3.36 -43.95
C ASP A 514 6.41 -4.34 -44.68
N LYS A 515 5.35 -4.78 -44.03
CA LYS A 515 4.36 -5.67 -44.61
C LYS A 515 3.52 -4.95 -45.68
N TRP A 516 3.03 -3.76 -45.34
CA TRP A 516 2.17 -2.99 -46.20
C TRP A 516 2.90 -2.46 -47.44
N TYR A 517 4.13 -1.96 -47.27
CA TYR A 517 4.96 -1.57 -48.42
C TYR A 517 5.24 -2.72 -49.41
N LYS A 518 5.37 -3.96 -48.88
CA LYS A 518 5.57 -5.14 -49.76
C LYS A 518 4.32 -5.59 -50.47
N SER A 519 3.13 -5.31 -49.96
CA SER A 519 1.87 -5.73 -50.55
C SER A 519 1.40 -4.82 -51.69
N GLU A 520 1.91 -3.57 -51.76
CA GLU A 520 1.50 -2.51 -52.67
C GLU A 520 -0.02 -2.15 -52.66
N ASP A 521 -0.80 -2.80 -51.79
CA ASP A 521 -2.26 -2.63 -51.67
C ASP A 521 -2.67 -2.21 -50.24
N TYR A 522 -1.98 -1.21 -49.70
CA TYR A 522 -2.24 -0.70 -48.37
C TYR A 522 -3.34 0.38 -48.31
N HIS A 523 -3.97 0.70 -49.42
CA HIS A 523 -5.15 1.57 -49.51
C HIS A 523 -6.47 0.82 -49.29
N HIS A 524 -6.44 -0.52 -49.20
CA HIS A 524 -7.59 -1.35 -48.87
C HIS A 524 -7.42 -2.04 -47.54
N ASP A 525 -8.48 -2.05 -46.72
CA ASP A 525 -8.45 -2.71 -45.39
C ASP A 525 -8.55 -4.23 -45.53
N HIS A 526 -7.46 -4.92 -45.31
CA HIS A 526 -7.38 -6.39 -45.21
C HIS A 526 -7.57 -6.93 -43.78
N GLY A 527 -8.22 -6.14 -42.91
CA GLY A 527 -8.47 -6.48 -41.52
C GLY A 527 -7.42 -5.93 -40.51
N GLU A 528 -6.37 -5.26 -41.02
CA GLU A 528 -5.32 -4.67 -40.21
C GLU A 528 -5.35 -3.14 -40.17
N GLY A 529 -6.18 -2.51 -41.01
CA GLY A 529 -6.25 -1.06 -41.24
C GLY A 529 -5.82 -0.69 -42.65
N LEU A 530 -5.60 0.60 -42.90
CA LEU A 530 -5.23 1.11 -44.22
C LEU A 530 -4.65 2.54 -44.17
N ASP A 531 -3.98 2.92 -45.26
CA ASP A 531 -3.76 4.31 -45.66
C ASP A 531 -5.07 4.80 -46.36
N PHE A 532 -5.83 5.66 -45.69
CA PHE A 532 -7.22 5.94 -46.06
C PHE A 532 -7.42 7.22 -46.88
N TYR A 533 -6.36 8.00 -47.13
CA TYR A 533 -6.46 9.24 -47.92
C TYR A 533 -5.12 9.63 -48.55
N GLY A 534 -5.19 10.44 -49.62
CA GLY A 534 -4.02 11.06 -50.22
C GLY A 534 -3.75 12.45 -49.64
N VAL A 535 -2.55 12.71 -49.19
CA VAL A 535 -2.15 14.00 -48.59
C VAL A 535 -2.13 15.13 -49.61
N GLY A 536 -1.57 14.88 -50.80
CA GLY A 536 -1.44 15.89 -51.86
C GLY A 536 -0.72 17.16 -51.37
N THR A 537 -1.26 18.32 -51.67
CA THR A 537 -0.72 19.64 -51.26
C THR A 537 -1.21 20.09 -49.87
N THR A 538 -1.89 19.23 -49.12
CA THR A 538 -2.34 19.51 -47.75
C THR A 538 -1.24 19.26 -46.73
N LEU A 539 -1.44 19.71 -45.48
CA LEU A 539 -0.54 19.39 -44.37
C LEU A 539 -0.72 17.95 -43.85
N GLY A 540 -1.76 17.25 -44.25
CA GLY A 540 -2.10 15.95 -43.67
C GLY A 540 -2.26 16.04 -42.14
N ALA A 541 -1.57 15.19 -41.41
CA ALA A 541 -1.51 15.24 -39.93
C ALA A 541 -0.52 16.29 -39.36
N GLY A 542 0.05 17.11 -40.23
CA GLY A 542 1.04 18.14 -39.86
C GLY A 542 2.12 18.27 -40.93
N GLY A 543 3.11 19.12 -40.66
CA GLY A 543 4.26 19.32 -41.53
C GLY A 543 5.50 19.62 -40.69
N THR A 544 6.66 19.51 -41.28
CA THR A 544 7.91 19.92 -40.67
C THR A 544 8.43 21.20 -41.32
N ALA A 545 9.01 22.07 -40.50
CA ALA A 545 9.63 23.29 -40.96
C ALA A 545 10.91 23.52 -40.14
N PRO A 546 12.10 23.19 -40.66
CA PRO A 546 13.35 23.52 -40.01
C PRO A 546 13.47 25.01 -39.74
N PHE A 547 13.91 25.40 -38.56
CA PHE A 547 14.20 26.78 -38.19
C PHE A 547 15.72 26.98 -38.16
N VAL A 548 16.22 27.62 -39.22
CA VAL A 548 17.67 27.84 -39.40
C VAL A 548 17.93 29.33 -39.63
N ASN A 549 18.91 29.89 -38.96
CA ASN A 549 19.28 31.30 -39.05
C ASN A 549 18.09 32.28 -38.95
N ASN A 550 17.27 32.08 -37.91
CA ASN A 550 16.03 32.85 -37.67
C ASN A 550 14.99 32.82 -38.80
N LYS A 551 15.05 31.84 -39.69
CA LYS A 551 14.09 31.65 -40.75
C LYS A 551 13.48 30.26 -40.72
N LEU A 552 12.16 30.18 -40.91
CA LEU A 552 11.40 28.93 -41.04
C LEU A 552 11.44 28.48 -42.50
N TYR A 553 11.73 27.22 -42.73
CA TYR A 553 11.75 26.58 -44.04
C TYR A 553 10.67 25.47 -44.07
N PRO A 554 9.39 25.81 -44.33
CA PRO A 554 8.34 24.79 -44.43
C PRO A 554 8.67 23.80 -45.56
N SER A 555 8.35 22.51 -45.34
CA SER A 555 8.34 21.52 -46.41
C SER A 555 7.37 21.98 -47.52
N GLN A 556 7.80 21.95 -48.74
CA GLN A 556 7.00 22.31 -49.92
C GLN A 556 6.60 21.04 -50.66
#